data_eb186f48e7f90018a8fb7c69865cae74
#
_entry.id   eb186f48e7f90018a8fb7c69865cae74
#
_cell.length_a   1.000
_cell.length_b   1.000
_cell.length_c   1.000
_cell.angle_alpha   90.00
_cell.angle_beta   90.00
_cell.angle_gamma   90.00
#
_symmetry.space_group_name_H-M   'P 1'
#
loop_
_entity.id
_entity.type
_entity.pdbx_description
1 polymer ?
#
loop_
_entity_poly.entity_id
_entity_poly.type
_entity_poly.pdbx_seq_one_letter_code
_entity_poly.pdbx_strand_id
1 'polypeptide(L)'
;MDLSKAIYTDPAHCISASSGIAQFHINQLVLEIVNSSSTTLADLDSFAQRVKVAGCKLTSTFFQDRIKVGETEHMKCFASETLTATVVIGFFVDMVLVPAHLLVAAVLCFKHLEEMLFHIRAATIDHARPALEACKKHHEAFMNLYPQCGKPKLHYLWHSLLSWIALGVQINCLGAEAEHKAPKRIMHFSYKSCYGTAMAYYLRSFLQGLQNPDTFEPTHLTGCIKVCNHRIVTQGHPLTIKSYSLTVVTPLGHLAKGHLLRWGDCIGIARFFIMVGLDCHVRFFAVVLQYMPVAGIAETWEEKGSEVCVCTSDICSNVSFVKEGPYLRPHSRDMHG
;
A
#
# COMPACT_ATOMS: atom_id res chain seq x y z
N MET A 1 31.79 -15.46 4.63
CA MET A 1 31.01 -14.85 3.55
C MET A 1 31.76 -13.63 3.07
N ASP A 2 32.24 -13.63 1.84
CA ASP A 2 32.98 -12.50 1.29
C ASP A 2 32.04 -11.41 0.88
N LEU A 3 31.88 -10.41 1.74
CA LEU A 3 30.94 -9.27 1.55
C LEU A 3 31.31 -8.40 0.33
N SER A 4 32.57 -8.52 -0.19
CA SER A 4 33.01 -7.77 -1.37
C SER A 4 32.34 -8.25 -2.67
N LYS A 5 31.73 -9.44 -2.67
CA LYS A 5 30.99 -10.02 -3.81
C LYS A 5 29.47 -9.81 -3.73
N ALA A 6 28.96 -9.24 -2.65
CA ALA A 6 27.56 -9.05 -2.45
C ALA A 6 27.15 -7.60 -2.79
N ILE A 7 26.94 -7.32 -4.07
CA ILE A 7 26.24 -6.09 -4.47
C ILE A 7 24.75 -6.31 -4.17
N TYR A 8 24.31 -5.83 -3.02
CA TYR A 8 22.90 -5.88 -2.65
C TYR A 8 22.19 -4.71 -3.32
N THR A 9 21.30 -5.03 -4.24
CA THR A 9 20.37 -4.06 -4.79
C THR A 9 19.03 -4.21 -4.07
N ASP A 10 18.42 -3.09 -3.71
CA ASP A 10 17.15 -3.07 -3.03
C ASP A 10 15.98 -3.11 -4.03
N PRO A 11 15.04 -4.08 -3.92
CA PRO A 11 13.89 -4.17 -4.82
C PRO A 11 13.05 -2.89 -4.87
N ALA A 12 12.87 -2.22 -3.74
CA ALA A 12 12.06 -1.00 -3.67
C ALA A 12 12.65 0.14 -4.51
N HIS A 13 13.98 0.33 -4.48
CA HIS A 13 14.65 1.31 -5.32
C HIS A 13 14.63 0.95 -6.81
N CYS A 14 14.68 -0.33 -7.13
CA CYS A 14 14.56 -0.76 -8.51
C CYS A 14 13.17 -0.50 -9.09
N ILE A 15 12.12 -0.67 -8.28
CA ILE A 15 10.73 -0.63 -8.74
C ILE A 15 10.12 0.75 -8.63
N SER A 16 10.13 1.35 -7.44
CA SER A 16 9.28 2.50 -7.12
C SER A 16 10.02 3.82 -6.95
N ALA A 17 11.34 3.80 -6.69
CA ALA A 17 12.12 5.03 -6.54
C ALA A 17 12.33 5.74 -7.89
N SER A 18 12.93 6.94 -7.86
CA SER A 18 13.20 7.77 -9.05
C SER A 18 13.74 6.95 -10.22
N SER A 19 13.09 7.01 -11.36
CA SER A 19 13.37 6.18 -12.54
C SER A 19 13.25 4.68 -12.28
N GLY A 20 12.34 4.27 -11.41
CA GLY A 20 12.03 2.86 -11.14
C GLY A 20 11.22 2.21 -12.26
N ILE A 21 11.27 0.88 -12.33
CA ILE A 21 10.61 0.09 -13.37
C ILE A 21 9.12 0.42 -13.47
N ALA A 22 8.42 0.55 -12.34
CA ALA A 22 7.00 0.88 -12.32
C ALA A 22 6.72 2.27 -12.88
N GLN A 23 7.59 3.27 -12.63
CA GLN A 23 7.43 4.61 -13.21
C GLN A 23 7.54 4.62 -14.74
N PHE A 24 8.48 3.83 -15.29
CA PHE A 24 8.60 3.66 -16.73
C PHE A 24 7.39 2.93 -17.31
N HIS A 25 7.00 1.81 -16.70
CA HIS A 25 5.91 0.99 -17.22
C HIS A 25 4.58 1.73 -17.19
N ILE A 26 4.23 2.37 -16.05
CA ILE A 26 3.01 3.17 -15.96
C ILE A 26 3.00 4.28 -17.01
N ASN A 27 4.14 4.97 -17.20
CA ASN A 27 4.23 6.02 -18.22
C ASN A 27 3.94 5.48 -19.62
N GLN A 28 4.57 4.37 -20.02
CA GLN A 28 4.34 3.76 -21.34
C GLN A 28 2.90 3.28 -21.50
N LEU A 29 2.36 2.56 -20.53
CA LEU A 29 0.98 2.08 -20.57
C LEU A 29 -0.03 3.25 -20.67
N VAL A 30 0.15 4.31 -19.86
CA VAL A 30 -0.74 5.48 -19.93
C VAL A 30 -0.65 6.20 -21.28
N LEU A 31 0.56 6.32 -21.85
CA LEU A 31 0.71 6.87 -23.19
C LEU A 31 0.00 6.03 -24.26
N GLU A 32 0.08 4.70 -24.16
CA GLU A 32 -0.68 3.81 -25.07
C GLU A 32 -2.19 3.95 -24.89
N ILE A 33 -2.68 4.04 -23.64
CA ILE A 33 -4.09 4.27 -23.34
C ILE A 33 -4.57 5.57 -24.01
N VAL A 34 -3.85 6.68 -23.80
CA VAL A 34 -4.21 7.98 -24.38
C VAL A 34 -4.15 7.99 -25.91
N ASN A 35 -3.16 7.31 -26.48
CA ASN A 35 -2.98 7.27 -27.95
C ASN A 35 -3.94 6.31 -28.66
N SER A 36 -4.37 5.24 -28.00
CA SER A 36 -5.14 4.15 -28.63
C SER A 36 -6.62 4.14 -28.25
N SER A 37 -7.05 5.00 -27.33
CA SER A 37 -8.44 5.09 -26.88
C SER A 37 -8.92 6.53 -26.81
N SER A 38 -10.22 6.73 -26.55
CA SER A 38 -10.77 8.05 -26.27
C SER A 38 -10.47 8.57 -24.85
N THR A 39 -9.70 7.82 -24.07
CA THR A 39 -9.37 8.16 -22.67
C THR A 39 -8.28 9.24 -22.63
N THR A 40 -8.52 10.29 -21.89
CA THR A 40 -7.54 11.37 -21.67
C THR A 40 -6.85 11.24 -20.31
N LEU A 41 -5.77 12.00 -20.09
CA LEU A 41 -5.15 12.08 -18.75
C LEU A 41 -6.12 12.62 -17.68
N ALA A 42 -7.02 13.52 -18.06
CA ALA A 42 -8.07 14.04 -17.17
C ALA A 42 -9.09 12.96 -16.76
N ASP A 43 -9.42 12.04 -17.67
CA ASP A 43 -10.29 10.90 -17.36
C ASP A 43 -9.61 9.94 -16.38
N LEU A 44 -8.31 9.68 -16.54
CA LEU A 44 -7.52 8.89 -15.60
C LEU A 44 -7.44 9.56 -14.22
N ASP A 45 -7.27 10.88 -14.15
CA ASP A 45 -7.30 11.64 -12.90
C ASP A 45 -8.68 11.56 -12.23
N SER A 46 -9.74 11.70 -13.02
CA SER A 46 -11.13 11.56 -12.55
C SER A 46 -11.40 10.15 -12.03
N PHE A 47 -10.88 9.12 -12.71
CA PHE A 47 -10.94 7.74 -12.24
C PHE A 47 -10.17 7.58 -10.94
N ALA A 48 -8.95 8.10 -10.83
CA ALA A 48 -8.10 8.02 -9.64
C ALA A 48 -8.77 8.59 -8.39
N GLN A 49 -9.58 9.66 -8.50
CA GLN A 49 -10.29 10.23 -7.37
C GLN A 49 -11.40 9.31 -6.81
N ARG A 50 -11.91 8.37 -7.60
CA ARG A 50 -12.91 7.37 -7.17
C ARG A 50 -12.26 6.18 -6.46
N VAL A 51 -10.98 5.91 -6.74
CA VAL A 51 -10.24 4.80 -6.13
C VAL A 51 -9.80 5.19 -4.71
N LYS A 52 -10.08 4.35 -3.75
CA LYS A 52 -9.61 4.49 -2.37
C LYS A 52 -8.45 3.54 -2.15
N VAL A 53 -7.24 4.07 -2.17
CA VAL A 53 -6.01 3.30 -1.96
C VAL A 53 -5.59 3.41 -0.50
N ALA A 54 -5.20 2.27 0.07
CA ALA A 54 -4.58 2.24 1.38
C ALA A 54 -3.21 2.96 1.32
N GLY A 55 -3.05 4.03 2.07
CA GLY A 55 -1.79 4.78 2.16
C GLY A 55 -1.82 6.16 1.52
N CYS A 56 -1.03 6.39 0.49
CA CYS A 56 -0.87 7.70 -0.14
C CYS A 56 -2.07 8.05 -1.03
N LYS A 57 -2.54 9.29 -0.93
CA LYS A 57 -3.55 9.83 -1.86
C LYS A 57 -2.85 10.57 -3.00
N LEU A 58 -3.27 10.28 -4.24
CA LEU A 58 -2.84 11.05 -5.41
C LEU A 58 -3.53 12.42 -5.46
N THR A 59 -2.86 13.42 -6.03
CA THR A 59 -3.47 14.73 -6.31
C THR A 59 -4.57 14.60 -7.36
N SER A 60 -5.43 15.60 -7.45
CA SER A 60 -6.57 15.58 -8.39
C SER A 60 -6.15 15.66 -9.86
N THR A 61 -4.93 16.09 -10.14
CA THR A 61 -4.33 16.27 -11.46
C THR A 61 -3.05 15.44 -11.62
N PHE A 62 -2.96 14.32 -10.92
CA PHE A 62 -1.71 13.56 -10.78
C PHE A 62 -1.13 13.13 -12.14
N PHE A 63 -1.94 12.50 -13.00
CA PHE A 63 -1.46 12.02 -14.29
C PHE A 63 -1.14 13.17 -15.23
N GLN A 64 -1.97 14.22 -15.26
CA GLN A 64 -1.71 15.44 -16.06
C GLN A 64 -0.41 16.14 -15.66
N ASP A 65 -0.11 16.19 -14.33
CA ASP A 65 1.10 16.84 -13.83
C ASP A 65 2.37 16.01 -14.02
N ARG A 66 2.26 14.68 -14.04
CA ARG A 66 3.41 13.77 -14.00
C ARG A 66 3.75 13.13 -15.33
N ILE A 67 2.80 13.05 -16.26
CA ILE A 67 2.97 12.46 -17.59
C ILE A 67 2.88 13.54 -18.63
N LYS A 68 4.01 13.79 -19.32
CA LYS A 68 4.09 14.75 -20.43
C LYS A 68 4.30 13.97 -21.72
N VAL A 69 3.29 13.99 -22.56
CA VAL A 69 3.32 13.31 -23.86
C VAL A 69 4.48 13.84 -24.70
N GLY A 70 5.36 12.94 -25.11
CA GLY A 70 6.53 13.26 -25.95
C GLY A 70 7.75 13.85 -25.22
N GLU A 71 7.66 14.18 -23.93
CA GLU A 71 8.76 14.84 -23.20
C GLU A 71 9.44 13.97 -22.16
N THR A 72 8.77 12.96 -21.63
CA THR A 72 9.28 12.17 -20.51
C THR A 72 9.29 10.67 -20.78
N GLU A 73 10.43 10.04 -20.56
CA GLU A 73 10.57 8.59 -20.64
C GLU A 73 9.90 7.87 -19.45
N HIS A 74 9.71 8.54 -18.33
CA HIS A 74 9.14 7.97 -17.11
C HIS A 74 8.39 9.01 -16.28
N MET A 75 7.41 8.58 -15.53
CA MET A 75 6.63 9.42 -14.64
C MET A 75 7.51 9.89 -13.45
N LYS A 76 7.63 11.20 -13.26
CA LYS A 76 8.43 11.78 -12.15
C LYS A 76 7.58 11.92 -10.90
N CYS A 77 7.66 10.96 -9.99
CA CYS A 77 6.91 10.99 -8.74
C CYS A 77 7.66 10.29 -7.60
N PHE A 78 7.17 10.43 -6.38
CA PHE A 78 7.72 9.74 -5.22
C PHE A 78 7.41 8.24 -5.26
N ALA A 79 8.20 7.43 -4.55
CA ALA A 79 8.01 5.98 -4.47
C ALA A 79 6.60 5.61 -3.96
N SER A 80 6.09 6.31 -2.94
CA SER A 80 4.73 6.11 -2.42
C SER A 80 3.64 6.47 -3.43
N GLU A 81 3.84 7.52 -4.22
CA GLU A 81 2.92 7.89 -5.31
C GLU A 81 2.96 6.85 -6.43
N THR A 82 4.15 6.31 -6.77
CA THR A 82 4.31 5.24 -7.75
C THR A 82 3.51 4.00 -7.36
N LEU A 83 3.66 3.54 -6.11
CA LEU A 83 2.92 2.37 -5.61
C LEU A 83 1.41 2.59 -5.64
N THR A 84 0.95 3.79 -5.27
CA THR A 84 -0.47 4.17 -5.36
C THR A 84 -0.95 4.21 -6.81
N ALA A 85 -0.17 4.83 -7.71
CA ALA A 85 -0.51 4.90 -9.14
C ALA A 85 -0.59 3.51 -9.76
N THR A 86 0.28 2.57 -9.36
CA THR A 86 0.20 1.16 -9.82
C THR A 86 -1.15 0.54 -9.47
N VAL A 87 -1.63 0.73 -8.23
CA VAL A 87 -2.94 0.21 -7.81
C VAL A 87 -4.08 0.88 -8.59
N VAL A 88 -4.03 2.20 -8.76
CA VAL A 88 -5.05 2.95 -9.52
C VAL A 88 -5.13 2.48 -10.97
N ILE A 89 -3.97 2.32 -11.64
CA ILE A 89 -3.90 1.82 -13.01
C ILE A 89 -4.35 0.35 -13.06
N GLY A 90 -4.04 -0.47 -12.04
CA GLY A 90 -4.54 -1.84 -11.93
C GLY A 90 -6.07 -1.90 -11.96
N PHE A 91 -6.75 -1.08 -11.15
CA PHE A 91 -8.21 -0.96 -11.21
C PHE A 91 -8.71 -0.47 -12.58
N PHE A 92 -8.04 0.50 -13.20
CA PHE A 92 -8.41 0.99 -14.53
C PHE A 92 -8.28 -0.12 -15.58
N VAL A 93 -7.19 -0.88 -15.52
CA VAL A 93 -6.97 -2.05 -16.39
C VAL A 93 -8.12 -3.06 -16.23
N ASP A 94 -8.45 -3.44 -15.01
CA ASP A 94 -9.45 -4.48 -14.72
C ASP A 94 -10.88 -4.04 -15.04
N MET A 95 -11.20 -2.77 -14.81
CA MET A 95 -12.57 -2.27 -14.96
C MET A 95 -12.86 -1.70 -16.35
N VAL A 96 -11.83 -1.27 -17.10
CA VAL A 96 -12.00 -0.56 -18.36
C VAL A 96 -11.34 -1.31 -19.52
N LEU A 97 -10.03 -1.62 -19.41
CA LEU A 97 -9.29 -2.17 -20.55
C LEU A 97 -9.61 -3.66 -20.79
N VAL A 98 -9.65 -4.47 -19.74
CA VAL A 98 -9.93 -5.92 -19.85
C VAL A 98 -11.32 -6.18 -20.41
N PRO A 99 -12.41 -5.57 -19.90
CA PRO A 99 -13.75 -5.77 -20.47
C PRO A 99 -13.90 -5.28 -21.91
N ALA A 100 -13.14 -4.25 -22.29
CA ALA A 100 -13.14 -3.70 -23.65
C ALA A 100 -12.17 -4.41 -24.61
N HIS A 101 -11.42 -5.42 -24.13
CA HIS A 101 -10.36 -6.12 -24.89
C HIS A 101 -9.33 -5.18 -25.53
N LEU A 102 -9.03 -4.06 -24.85
CA LEU A 102 -8.07 -3.06 -25.31
C LEU A 102 -6.65 -3.39 -24.83
N LEU A 103 -5.64 -3.08 -25.64
CA LEU A 103 -4.21 -3.14 -25.29
C LEU A 103 -3.78 -4.48 -24.64
N VAL A 104 -4.28 -5.60 -25.14
CA VAL A 104 -4.15 -6.93 -24.50
C VAL A 104 -2.70 -7.26 -24.10
N ALA A 105 -1.72 -7.00 -24.97
CA ALA A 105 -0.31 -7.28 -24.69
C ALA A 105 0.25 -6.37 -23.58
N ALA A 106 -0.06 -5.08 -23.60
CA ALA A 106 0.35 -4.11 -22.58
C ALA A 106 -0.32 -4.41 -21.23
N VAL A 107 -1.61 -4.78 -21.26
CA VAL A 107 -2.37 -5.24 -20.09
C VAL A 107 -1.70 -6.47 -19.47
N LEU A 108 -1.37 -7.49 -20.26
CA LEU A 108 -0.71 -8.70 -19.77
C LEU A 108 0.65 -8.37 -19.14
N CYS A 109 1.44 -7.52 -19.78
CA CYS A 109 2.72 -7.07 -19.25
C CYS A 109 2.54 -6.34 -17.90
N PHE A 110 1.54 -5.48 -17.79
CA PHE A 110 1.23 -4.76 -16.55
C PHE A 110 0.77 -5.72 -15.44
N LYS A 111 0.01 -6.75 -15.76
CA LYS A 111 -0.38 -7.79 -14.80
C LYS A 111 0.81 -8.55 -14.23
N HIS A 112 1.86 -8.77 -15.00
CA HIS A 112 3.11 -9.32 -14.47
C HIS A 112 3.84 -8.36 -13.52
N LEU A 113 3.77 -7.04 -13.75
CA LEU A 113 4.27 -6.06 -12.81
C LEU A 113 3.50 -6.10 -11.48
N GLU A 114 2.17 -6.17 -11.52
CA GLU A 114 1.34 -6.28 -10.32
C GLU A 114 1.62 -7.58 -9.55
N GLU A 115 1.75 -8.71 -10.24
CA GLU A 115 2.07 -10.00 -9.66
C GLU A 115 3.44 -9.96 -8.94
N MET A 116 4.44 -9.39 -9.60
CA MET A 116 5.76 -9.20 -9.02
C MET A 116 5.71 -8.32 -7.75
N LEU A 117 4.99 -7.21 -7.80
CA LEU A 117 4.82 -6.29 -6.66
C LEU A 117 4.10 -6.96 -5.50
N PHE A 118 3.08 -7.76 -5.76
CA PHE A 118 2.38 -8.54 -4.75
C PHE A 118 3.34 -9.44 -3.96
N HIS A 119 4.16 -10.23 -4.66
CA HIS A 119 5.12 -11.12 -4.01
C HIS A 119 6.23 -10.37 -3.26
N ILE A 120 6.72 -9.26 -3.82
CA ILE A 120 7.75 -8.43 -3.15
C ILE A 120 7.20 -7.79 -1.88
N ARG A 121 5.95 -7.35 -1.87
CA ARG A 121 5.30 -6.74 -0.68
C ARG A 121 5.01 -7.75 0.42
N ALA A 122 4.69 -8.99 0.08
CA ALA A 122 4.50 -10.06 1.05
C ALA A 122 5.78 -10.35 1.86
N ALA A 123 6.96 -10.14 1.25
CA ALA A 123 8.29 -10.18 1.86
C ALA A 123 8.67 -11.51 2.56
N THR A 124 7.88 -12.57 2.45
CA THR A 124 8.19 -13.90 2.99
C THR A 124 8.96 -14.74 1.99
N ILE A 125 9.78 -15.68 2.45
CA ILE A 125 10.66 -16.48 1.58
C ILE A 125 9.87 -17.28 0.53
N ASP A 126 8.66 -17.70 0.85
CA ASP A 126 7.80 -18.47 -0.07
C ASP A 126 7.42 -17.65 -1.31
N HIS A 127 7.41 -16.32 -1.19
CA HIS A 127 7.14 -15.39 -2.28
C HIS A 127 8.36 -15.07 -3.15
N ALA A 128 9.58 -15.45 -2.74
CA ALA A 128 10.81 -15.07 -3.45
C ALA A 128 10.92 -15.68 -4.86
N ARG A 129 10.61 -16.98 -5.00
CA ARG A 129 10.59 -17.66 -6.32
C ARG A 129 9.45 -17.17 -7.22
N PRO A 130 8.20 -17.09 -6.75
CA PRO A 130 7.12 -16.46 -7.53
C PRO A 130 7.43 -15.04 -7.98
N ALA A 131 8.04 -14.19 -7.12
CA ALA A 131 8.50 -12.85 -7.51
C ALA A 131 9.50 -12.89 -8.66
N LEU A 132 10.46 -13.82 -8.63
CA LEU A 132 11.47 -13.97 -9.68
C LEU A 132 10.81 -14.40 -11.00
N GLU A 133 9.88 -15.34 -10.98
CA GLU A 133 9.16 -15.79 -12.20
C GLU A 133 8.28 -14.68 -12.78
N ALA A 134 7.57 -13.92 -11.95
CA ALA A 134 6.81 -12.76 -12.39
C ALA A 134 7.74 -11.67 -12.98
N CYS A 135 8.92 -11.46 -12.38
CA CYS A 135 9.94 -10.54 -12.89
C CYS A 135 10.43 -10.95 -14.28
N LYS A 136 10.68 -12.25 -14.52
CA LYS A 136 11.06 -12.77 -15.85
C LYS A 136 9.99 -12.47 -16.89
N LYS A 137 8.75 -12.89 -16.63
CA LYS A 137 7.62 -12.67 -17.52
C LYS A 137 7.41 -11.18 -17.82
N HIS A 138 7.49 -10.34 -16.78
CA HIS A 138 7.40 -8.88 -16.96
C HIS A 138 8.54 -8.36 -17.84
N HIS A 139 9.80 -8.75 -17.55
CA HIS A 139 10.97 -8.28 -18.29
C HIS A 139 10.87 -8.63 -19.78
N GLU A 140 10.57 -9.89 -20.09
CA GLU A 140 10.41 -10.36 -21.47
C GLU A 140 9.28 -9.62 -22.19
N ALA A 141 8.10 -9.52 -21.59
CA ALA A 141 6.97 -8.80 -22.15
C ALA A 141 7.26 -7.31 -22.32
N PHE A 142 7.89 -6.67 -21.34
CA PHE A 142 8.22 -5.25 -21.36
C PHE A 142 9.26 -4.92 -22.45
N MET A 143 10.31 -5.72 -22.59
CA MET A 143 11.34 -5.52 -23.60
C MET A 143 10.83 -5.80 -25.01
N ASN A 144 9.86 -6.72 -25.17
CA ASN A 144 9.21 -6.95 -26.46
C ASN A 144 8.30 -5.78 -26.88
N LEU A 145 7.59 -5.17 -25.94
CA LEU A 145 6.70 -4.03 -26.21
C LEU A 145 7.47 -2.70 -26.33
N TYR A 146 8.47 -2.50 -25.47
CA TYR A 146 9.19 -1.24 -25.31
C TYR A 146 10.71 -1.42 -25.38
N PRO A 147 11.27 -1.92 -26.48
CA PRO A 147 12.70 -2.28 -26.57
C PRO A 147 13.64 -1.10 -26.30
N GLN A 148 13.22 0.13 -26.60
CA GLN A 148 13.98 1.35 -26.31
C GLN A 148 13.98 1.75 -24.83
N CYS A 149 13.11 1.15 -24.00
CA CYS A 149 12.96 1.48 -22.59
C CYS A 149 13.77 0.59 -21.65
N GLY A 150 14.69 -0.22 -22.17
CA GLY A 150 15.58 -1.05 -21.38
C GLY A 150 16.43 -0.22 -20.42
N LYS A 151 16.36 -0.51 -19.11
CA LYS A 151 17.08 0.24 -18.08
C LYS A 151 17.85 -0.72 -17.17
N PRO A 152 19.03 -0.30 -16.63
CA PRO A 152 19.84 -1.13 -15.72
C PRO A 152 19.05 -1.63 -14.49
N LYS A 153 18.02 -0.90 -14.04
CA LYS A 153 17.18 -1.30 -12.91
C LYS A 153 16.38 -2.58 -13.13
N LEU A 154 16.03 -2.93 -14.37
CA LEU A 154 15.44 -4.23 -14.70
C LEU A 154 16.41 -5.36 -14.36
N HIS A 155 17.69 -5.20 -14.74
CA HIS A 155 18.73 -6.16 -14.44
C HIS A 155 19.05 -6.23 -12.92
N TYR A 156 19.13 -5.08 -12.27
CA TYR A 156 19.38 -5.02 -10.81
C TYR A 156 18.26 -5.66 -9.99
N LEU A 157 17.01 -5.50 -10.41
CA LEU A 157 15.89 -6.17 -9.75
C LEU A 157 16.03 -7.69 -9.79
N TRP A 158 16.46 -8.23 -10.92
CA TRP A 158 16.75 -9.66 -11.05
C TRP A 158 17.77 -10.14 -10.02
N HIS A 159 18.89 -9.45 -9.89
CA HIS A 159 19.92 -9.79 -8.90
C HIS A 159 19.41 -9.65 -7.46
N SER A 160 18.57 -8.66 -7.20
CA SER A 160 17.95 -8.46 -5.89
C SER A 160 17.05 -9.66 -5.50
N LEU A 161 16.26 -10.16 -6.43
CA LEU A 161 15.40 -11.33 -6.20
C LEU A 161 16.20 -12.63 -6.04
N LEU A 162 17.28 -12.81 -6.81
CA LEU A 162 18.20 -13.94 -6.61
C LEU A 162 18.88 -13.88 -5.25
N SER A 163 19.28 -12.69 -4.80
CA SER A 163 19.87 -12.49 -3.47
C SER A 163 18.87 -12.82 -2.38
N TRP A 164 17.59 -12.44 -2.53
CA TRP A 164 16.54 -12.80 -1.60
C TRP A 164 16.37 -14.32 -1.46
N ILE A 165 16.35 -15.05 -2.58
CA ILE A 165 16.30 -16.53 -2.58
C ILE A 165 17.53 -17.13 -1.88
N ALA A 166 18.73 -16.60 -2.16
CA ALA A 166 19.97 -17.12 -1.60
C ALA A 166 20.14 -16.85 -0.09
N LEU A 167 19.65 -15.70 0.37
CA LEU A 167 19.76 -15.26 1.77
C LEU A 167 18.60 -15.73 2.65
N GLY A 168 17.48 -16.12 2.05
CA GLY A 168 16.25 -16.44 2.77
C GLY A 168 15.54 -15.21 3.37
N VAL A 169 16.07 -14.00 3.13
CA VAL A 169 15.53 -12.74 3.64
C VAL A 169 15.59 -11.66 2.58
N GLN A 170 14.49 -10.89 2.45
CA GLN A 170 14.44 -9.74 1.55
C GLN A 170 15.15 -8.54 2.19
N ILE A 171 16.20 -8.04 1.51
CA ILE A 171 16.81 -6.78 1.90
C ILE A 171 15.99 -5.64 1.29
N ASN A 172 15.37 -4.84 2.14
CA ASN A 172 14.45 -3.79 1.75
C ASN A 172 14.69 -2.52 2.58
N CYS A 173 15.00 -1.42 1.92
CA CYS A 173 15.28 -0.15 2.60
C CYS A 173 14.04 0.74 2.83
N LEU A 174 12.83 0.32 2.43
CA LEU A 174 11.60 1.10 2.65
C LEU A 174 11.39 1.41 4.15
N GLY A 175 11.72 0.46 5.03
CA GLY A 175 11.73 0.68 6.47
C GLY A 175 12.71 1.77 6.88
N ALA A 176 13.96 1.68 6.42
CA ALA A 176 14.99 2.67 6.71
C ALA A 176 14.65 4.06 6.14
N GLU A 177 14.05 4.13 4.94
CA GLU A 177 13.57 5.41 4.39
C GLU A 177 12.40 6.00 5.18
N ALA A 178 11.50 5.16 5.72
CA ALA A 178 10.43 5.62 6.61
C ALA A 178 11.01 6.24 7.88
N GLU A 179 12.08 5.66 8.42
CA GLU A 179 12.81 6.19 9.58
C GLU A 179 13.49 7.53 9.31
N HIS A 180 13.88 7.85 8.06
CA HIS A 180 14.41 9.16 7.70
C HIS A 180 13.40 10.31 7.87
N LYS A 181 12.10 10.03 7.97
CA LYS A 181 11.08 11.06 8.17
C LYS A 181 11.20 11.73 9.54
N ALA A 182 11.52 10.97 10.58
CA ALA A 182 11.67 11.50 11.92
C ALA A 182 12.88 12.45 12.05
N PRO A 183 14.11 12.08 11.64
CA PRO A 183 15.23 13.02 11.58
C PRO A 183 14.96 14.23 10.72
N LYS A 184 14.35 14.09 9.54
CA LYS A 184 14.01 15.23 8.68
C LYS A 184 13.06 16.21 9.35
N ARG A 185 12.05 15.75 10.09
CA ARG A 185 11.16 16.61 10.88
C ARG A 185 11.94 17.39 11.95
N ILE A 186 12.79 16.70 12.70
CA ILE A 186 13.62 17.33 13.74
C ILE A 186 14.54 18.40 13.11
N MET A 187 15.14 18.09 11.96
CA MET A 187 16.02 19.02 11.23
C MET A 187 15.31 20.27 10.72
N HIS A 188 14.03 20.17 10.35
CA HIS A 188 13.24 21.36 9.96
C HIS A 188 13.02 22.35 11.10
N PHE A 189 13.02 21.88 12.34
CA PHE A 189 12.88 22.71 13.55
C PHE A 189 14.22 23.09 14.18
N SER A 190 15.35 22.57 13.65
CA SER A 190 16.68 22.82 14.19
C SER A 190 17.44 23.81 13.31
N TYR A 191 18.18 24.74 13.94
CA TYR A 191 19.04 25.69 13.22
C TYR A 191 20.10 24.97 12.36
N LYS A 192 20.55 25.64 11.29
CA LYS A 192 21.36 25.21 10.13
C LYS A 192 22.58 24.28 10.34
N SER A 193 22.98 23.93 11.54
CA SER A 193 24.17 23.12 11.82
C SER A 193 23.97 21.90 12.72
N CYS A 194 22.71 21.47 12.93
CA CYS A 194 22.38 20.50 13.98
C CYS A 194 22.15 19.05 13.51
N TYR A 195 22.79 18.61 12.41
CA TYR A 195 22.70 17.19 12.00
C TYR A 195 23.11 16.23 13.13
N GLY A 196 24.22 16.54 13.84
CA GLY A 196 24.68 15.75 14.98
C GLY A 196 23.65 15.73 16.12
N THR A 197 23.05 16.85 16.45
CA THR A 197 22.04 16.97 17.51
C THR A 197 20.75 16.27 17.14
N ALA A 198 20.27 16.44 15.92
CA ALA A 198 19.06 15.75 15.43
C ALA A 198 19.26 14.23 15.39
N MET A 199 20.42 13.77 14.94
CA MET A 199 20.78 12.36 14.92
C MET A 199 20.95 11.79 16.33
N ALA A 200 21.61 12.51 17.24
CA ALA A 200 21.76 12.11 18.63
C ALA A 200 20.39 12.01 19.34
N TYR A 201 19.50 12.96 19.10
CA TYR A 201 18.13 12.92 19.64
C TYR A 201 17.34 11.70 19.10
N TYR A 202 17.42 11.48 17.79
CA TYR A 202 16.78 10.32 17.16
C TYR A 202 17.30 8.99 17.71
N LEU A 203 18.62 8.81 17.75
CA LEU A 203 19.26 7.61 18.28
C LEU A 203 18.91 7.39 19.75
N ARG A 204 18.88 8.45 20.56
CA ARG A 204 18.49 8.38 21.97
C ARG A 204 17.03 7.93 22.12
N SER A 205 16.11 8.49 21.34
CA SER A 205 14.70 8.09 21.34
C SER A 205 14.51 6.65 20.88
N PHE A 206 15.25 6.23 19.85
CA PHE A 206 15.25 4.85 19.37
C PHE A 206 15.78 3.86 20.41
N LEU A 207 16.92 4.17 21.04
CA LEU A 207 17.50 3.33 22.09
C LEU A 207 16.60 3.27 23.34
N GLN A 208 15.95 4.37 23.72
CA GLN A 208 14.97 4.37 24.81
C GLN A 208 13.76 3.47 24.47
N GLY A 209 13.29 3.48 23.24
CA GLY A 209 12.25 2.56 22.76
C GLY A 209 12.67 1.10 22.85
N LEU A 210 13.92 0.77 22.50
CA LEU A 210 14.45 -0.59 22.61
C LEU A 210 14.64 -1.04 24.08
N GLN A 211 14.98 -0.12 24.99
CA GLN A 211 15.17 -0.42 26.41
C GLN A 211 13.85 -0.62 27.18
N ASN A 212 12.76 -0.07 26.68
CA ASN A 212 11.43 -0.20 27.26
C ASN A 212 10.45 -0.82 26.26
N PRO A 213 10.58 -2.12 25.93
CA PRO A 213 9.69 -2.79 24.98
C PRO A 213 8.21 -2.75 25.42
N ASP A 214 7.92 -2.64 26.73
CA ASP A 214 6.56 -2.51 27.26
C ASP A 214 5.89 -1.16 26.96
N THR A 215 6.66 -0.15 26.53
CA THR A 215 6.08 1.12 26.04
C THR A 215 5.60 1.05 24.60
N PHE A 216 5.93 0.01 23.89
CA PHE A 216 5.32 -0.32 22.60
C PHE A 216 3.98 -1.00 22.85
N GLU A 217 2.98 -0.25 23.27
CA GLU A 217 1.61 -0.72 23.07
C GLU A 217 1.41 -0.83 21.54
N PRO A 218 1.30 -2.06 21.02
CA PRO A 218 1.28 -2.28 19.57
C PRO A 218 0.03 -1.68 18.92
N THR A 219 -0.95 -1.30 19.74
CA THR A 219 -2.22 -0.71 19.30
C THR A 219 -2.61 0.42 20.21
N HIS A 220 -2.86 1.61 19.65
CA HIS A 220 -3.35 2.76 20.40
C HIS A 220 -4.17 3.71 19.52
N LEU A 221 -5.15 4.38 20.11
CA LEU A 221 -5.91 5.42 19.42
C LEU A 221 -5.03 6.65 19.15
N THR A 222 -5.24 7.28 18.01
CA THR A 222 -4.50 8.48 17.59
C THR A 222 -5.45 9.58 17.11
N GLY A 223 -4.92 10.78 16.86
CA GLY A 223 -5.71 11.92 16.41
C GLY A 223 -6.60 12.51 17.51
N CYS A 224 -7.80 12.91 17.17
CA CYS A 224 -8.75 13.50 18.13
C CYS A 224 -9.43 12.38 18.92
N ILE A 225 -8.85 12.04 20.08
CA ILE A 225 -9.40 11.02 20.99
C ILE A 225 -10.48 11.67 21.85
N LYS A 226 -11.69 11.09 21.81
CA LYS A 226 -12.79 11.49 22.69
C LYS A 226 -12.92 10.49 23.82
N VAL A 227 -12.71 10.96 25.03
CA VAL A 227 -12.90 10.16 26.25
C VAL A 227 -14.39 10.03 26.53
N CYS A 228 -14.84 8.83 26.83
CA CYS A 228 -16.21 8.53 27.26
C CYS A 228 -16.18 7.36 28.26
N ASN A 229 -17.19 7.30 29.11
CA ASN A 229 -17.40 6.18 30.02
C ASN A 229 -18.77 5.55 29.75
N HIS A 230 -18.92 5.08 28.50
CA HIS A 230 -20.19 4.48 28.10
C HIS A 230 -20.21 2.99 28.40
N ARG A 231 -21.13 2.57 29.25
CA ARG A 231 -21.31 1.16 29.61
C ARG A 231 -22.26 0.50 28.61
N ILE A 232 -21.78 -0.54 27.95
CA ILE A 232 -22.58 -1.37 27.04
C ILE A 232 -22.65 -2.79 27.61
N VAL A 233 -23.71 -3.49 27.32
CA VAL A 233 -23.86 -4.90 27.66
C VAL A 233 -23.86 -5.70 26.37
N THR A 234 -22.86 -6.57 26.21
CA THR A 234 -22.74 -7.41 25.02
C THR A 234 -22.65 -8.85 25.48
N GLN A 235 -23.56 -9.69 25.00
CA GLN A 235 -23.61 -11.13 25.37
C GLN A 235 -23.62 -11.37 26.89
N GLY A 236 -24.33 -10.51 27.67
CA GLY A 236 -24.42 -10.63 29.10
C GLY A 236 -23.24 -10.06 29.90
N HIS A 237 -22.18 -9.61 29.27
CA HIS A 237 -21.01 -9.01 29.93
C HIS A 237 -21.03 -7.48 29.82
N PRO A 238 -20.87 -6.76 30.94
CA PRO A 238 -20.75 -5.32 30.91
C PRO A 238 -19.37 -4.91 30.36
N LEU A 239 -19.36 -4.14 29.31
CA LEU A 239 -18.16 -3.54 28.72
C LEU A 239 -18.20 -2.03 28.95
N THR A 240 -17.06 -1.43 29.25
CA THR A 240 -16.93 0.02 29.36
C THR A 240 -16.10 0.57 28.21
N ILE A 241 -16.72 1.34 27.32
CA ILE A 241 -16.00 2.10 26.30
C ILE A 241 -15.31 3.26 27.01
N LYS A 242 -13.98 3.26 27.04
CA LYS A 242 -13.17 4.31 27.68
C LYS A 242 -12.94 5.50 26.76
N SER A 243 -12.72 5.25 25.49
CA SER A 243 -12.51 6.30 24.50
C SER A 243 -12.76 5.81 23.08
N TYR A 244 -12.92 6.75 22.15
CA TYR A 244 -12.99 6.46 20.74
C TYR A 244 -12.23 7.49 19.91
N SER A 245 -11.83 7.10 18.69
CA SER A 245 -11.17 7.94 17.72
C SER A 245 -11.56 7.55 16.29
N LEU A 246 -11.28 8.42 15.32
CA LEU A 246 -11.40 8.11 13.90
C LEU A 246 -10.14 7.41 13.35
N THR A 247 -9.11 7.26 14.16
CA THR A 247 -7.81 6.69 13.78
C THR A 247 -7.23 5.83 14.88
N VAL A 248 -6.53 4.78 14.49
CA VAL A 248 -5.79 3.86 15.39
C VAL A 248 -4.48 3.46 14.73
N VAL A 249 -3.42 3.30 15.52
CA VAL A 249 -2.19 2.62 15.11
C VAL A 249 -2.27 1.17 15.55
N THR A 250 -1.92 0.25 14.67
CA THR A 250 -1.88 -1.20 14.90
C THR A 250 -0.57 -1.76 14.36
N PRO A 251 -0.23 -3.02 14.60
CA PRO A 251 0.91 -3.67 13.95
C PRO A 251 0.85 -3.64 12.42
N LEU A 252 -0.34 -3.55 11.82
CA LEU A 252 -0.55 -3.37 10.38
C LEU A 252 -0.32 -1.92 9.91
N GLY A 253 -0.04 -1.00 10.83
CA GLY A 253 0.13 0.42 10.56
C GLY A 253 -1.06 1.28 10.97
N HIS A 254 -1.14 2.46 10.38
CA HIS A 254 -2.17 3.45 10.70
C HIS A 254 -3.48 3.15 9.96
N LEU A 255 -4.55 2.88 10.70
CA LEU A 255 -5.90 2.70 10.18
C LEU A 255 -6.75 3.95 10.47
N ALA A 256 -7.64 4.31 9.56
CA ALA A 256 -8.48 5.49 9.67
C ALA A 256 -9.93 5.21 9.24
N LYS A 257 -10.84 6.08 9.65
CA LYS A 257 -12.21 6.10 9.13
C LYS A 257 -12.21 6.11 7.60
N GLY A 258 -13.04 5.25 7.00
CA GLY A 258 -13.16 5.10 5.55
C GLY A 258 -12.19 4.08 4.94
N HIS A 259 -11.25 3.53 5.72
CA HIS A 259 -10.46 2.39 5.25
C HIS A 259 -11.33 1.15 5.11
N LEU A 260 -11.11 0.36 4.05
CA LEU A 260 -11.70 -0.96 3.90
C LEU A 260 -10.81 -1.98 4.62
N LEU A 261 -11.36 -2.63 5.61
CA LEU A 261 -10.67 -3.61 6.45
C LEU A 261 -11.13 -5.02 6.09
N ARG A 262 -10.21 -5.98 6.14
CA ARG A 262 -10.50 -7.40 5.98
C ARG A 262 -10.20 -8.15 7.28
N TRP A 263 -11.10 -9.05 7.66
CA TRP A 263 -10.95 -9.99 8.77
C TRP A 263 -11.58 -11.33 8.38
N GLY A 264 -10.78 -12.39 8.35
CA GLY A 264 -11.19 -13.66 7.73
C GLY A 264 -11.70 -13.43 6.30
N ASP A 265 -12.87 -13.97 5.99
CA ASP A 265 -13.54 -13.83 4.69
C ASP A 265 -14.49 -12.61 4.62
N CYS A 266 -14.46 -11.74 5.62
CA CYS A 266 -15.31 -10.56 5.71
C CYS A 266 -14.55 -9.30 5.35
N ILE A 267 -15.27 -8.31 4.80
CA ILE A 267 -14.78 -6.96 4.60
C ILE A 267 -15.76 -5.92 5.12
N GLY A 268 -15.23 -4.74 5.45
CA GLY A 268 -16.06 -3.62 5.89
C GLY A 268 -15.32 -2.29 5.94
N ILE A 269 -16.07 -1.21 5.82
CA ILE A 269 -15.51 0.15 5.91
C ILE A 269 -15.48 0.59 7.37
N ALA A 270 -14.31 0.97 7.86
CA ALA A 270 -14.12 1.51 9.20
C ALA A 270 -14.92 2.81 9.39
N ARG A 271 -15.72 2.87 10.46
CA ARG A 271 -16.47 4.05 10.87
C ARG A 271 -15.74 4.84 11.95
N PHE A 272 -15.28 4.14 12.96
CA PHE A 272 -14.46 4.66 14.06
C PHE A 272 -13.83 3.50 14.84
N PHE A 273 -12.93 3.82 15.74
CA PHE A 273 -12.24 2.86 16.60
C PHE A 273 -12.54 3.15 18.07
N ILE A 274 -12.71 2.11 18.86
CA ILE A 274 -13.02 2.21 20.30
C ILE A 274 -11.98 1.49 21.14
N MET A 275 -11.72 2.03 22.30
CA MET A 275 -10.93 1.41 23.34
C MET A 275 -11.88 0.94 24.45
N VAL A 276 -11.88 -0.35 24.74
CA VAL A 276 -12.76 -0.99 25.70
C VAL A 276 -11.92 -1.51 26.89
N GLY A 277 -12.32 -1.14 28.09
CA GLY A 277 -11.77 -1.70 29.31
C GLY A 277 -12.47 -3.01 29.68
N LEU A 278 -11.71 -4.05 29.86
CA LEU A 278 -12.12 -5.37 30.35
C LEU A 278 -11.31 -5.67 31.59
N ASP A 279 -11.86 -5.43 32.76
CA ASP A 279 -11.18 -5.63 34.05
C ASP A 279 -9.78 -4.99 34.10
N CYS A 280 -8.72 -5.79 34.03
CA CYS A 280 -7.32 -5.34 34.04
C CYS A 280 -6.72 -5.15 32.62
N HIS A 281 -7.47 -5.44 31.54
CA HIS A 281 -6.98 -5.37 30.18
C HIS A 281 -7.73 -4.31 29.36
N VAL A 282 -7.04 -3.80 28.35
CA VAL A 282 -7.61 -2.89 27.36
C VAL A 282 -7.60 -3.60 26.00
N ARG A 283 -8.72 -3.53 25.29
CA ARG A 283 -8.82 -4.02 23.92
C ARG A 283 -9.28 -2.91 22.99
N PHE A 284 -8.82 -2.99 21.76
CA PHE A 284 -9.18 -2.06 20.70
C PHE A 284 -10.03 -2.75 19.66
N PHE A 285 -11.09 -2.08 19.22
CA PHE A 285 -12.01 -2.59 18.24
C PHE A 285 -12.22 -1.54 17.13
N ALA A 286 -12.38 -2.02 15.91
CA ALA A 286 -12.92 -1.24 14.81
C ALA A 286 -14.43 -1.45 14.72
N VAL A 287 -15.19 -0.36 14.66
CA VAL A 287 -16.61 -0.41 14.27
C VAL A 287 -16.65 -0.25 12.77
N VAL A 288 -17.12 -1.26 12.08
CA VAL A 288 -17.08 -1.36 10.62
C VAL A 288 -18.47 -1.57 10.05
N LEU A 289 -18.77 -0.89 8.95
CA LEU A 289 -19.96 -1.14 8.13
C LEU A 289 -19.64 -2.35 7.23
N GLN A 290 -20.34 -3.46 7.46
CA GLN A 290 -20.06 -4.73 6.79
C GLN A 290 -20.58 -4.74 5.36
N TYR A 291 -19.81 -5.38 4.48
CA TYR A 291 -20.17 -5.69 3.11
C TYR A 291 -20.22 -7.20 2.90
N MET A 292 -21.10 -7.66 2.02
CA MET A 292 -21.28 -9.06 1.67
C MET A 292 -21.00 -9.27 0.18
N PRO A 293 -20.44 -10.43 -0.22
CA PRO A 293 -20.23 -10.73 -1.64
C PRO A 293 -21.56 -10.79 -2.37
N VAL A 294 -21.61 -10.22 -3.57
CA VAL A 294 -22.79 -10.28 -4.43
C VAL A 294 -22.80 -11.61 -5.16
N ALA A 295 -23.87 -12.39 -4.99
CA ALA A 295 -24.00 -13.70 -5.62
C ALA A 295 -23.94 -13.58 -7.15
N GLY A 296 -23.06 -14.37 -7.77
CA GLY A 296 -22.91 -14.47 -9.23
C GLY A 296 -22.10 -13.32 -9.87
N ILE A 297 -21.60 -12.36 -9.09
CA ILE A 297 -20.72 -11.28 -9.60
C ILE A 297 -19.39 -11.37 -8.86
N ALA A 298 -18.34 -11.81 -9.57
CA ALA A 298 -17.02 -11.94 -8.98
C ALA A 298 -16.51 -10.60 -8.44
N GLU A 299 -15.81 -10.65 -7.30
CA GLU A 299 -15.12 -9.51 -6.67
C GLU A 299 -16.01 -8.28 -6.43
N THR A 300 -17.32 -8.45 -6.32
CA THR A 300 -18.26 -7.35 -6.04
C THR A 300 -18.95 -7.60 -4.71
N TRP A 301 -19.00 -6.55 -3.89
CA TRP A 301 -19.54 -6.59 -2.53
C TRP A 301 -20.59 -5.50 -2.34
N GLU A 302 -21.66 -5.83 -1.67
CA GLU A 302 -22.78 -4.91 -1.40
C GLU A 302 -22.87 -4.56 0.09
N GLU A 303 -23.25 -3.34 0.39
CA GLU A 303 -23.45 -2.85 1.75
C GLU A 303 -24.60 -3.59 2.43
N LYS A 304 -24.30 -4.27 3.55
CA LYS A 304 -25.30 -5.01 4.32
C LYS A 304 -26.15 -4.10 5.24
N GLY A 305 -25.70 -2.86 5.46
CA GLY A 305 -26.35 -1.91 6.36
C GLY A 305 -26.17 -2.20 7.86
N SER A 306 -25.44 -3.26 8.23
CA SER A 306 -25.13 -3.59 9.62
C SER A 306 -23.74 -3.12 10.02
N GLU A 307 -23.62 -2.53 11.22
CA GLU A 307 -22.33 -2.24 11.84
C GLU A 307 -21.93 -3.41 12.75
N VAL A 308 -20.68 -3.83 12.65
CA VAL A 308 -20.09 -4.88 13.47
C VAL A 308 -18.83 -4.35 14.17
N CYS A 309 -18.55 -4.89 15.36
CA CYS A 309 -17.31 -4.62 16.09
C CYS A 309 -16.30 -5.74 15.79
N VAL A 310 -15.14 -5.38 15.29
CA VAL A 310 -14.04 -6.29 14.98
C VAL A 310 -12.86 -5.96 15.88
N CYS A 311 -12.28 -6.95 16.55
CA CYS A 311 -11.06 -6.73 17.30
C CYS A 311 -9.94 -6.30 16.35
N THR A 312 -9.16 -5.29 16.70
CA THR A 312 -8.07 -4.82 15.83
C THR A 312 -7.00 -5.87 15.59
N SER A 313 -6.84 -6.84 16.50
CA SER A 313 -5.98 -8.01 16.31
C SER A 313 -6.44 -8.96 15.22
N ASP A 314 -7.73 -8.99 14.91
CA ASP A 314 -8.33 -9.90 13.94
C ASP A 314 -8.34 -9.31 12.52
N ILE A 315 -7.96 -8.03 12.38
CA ILE A 315 -7.84 -7.37 11.08
C ILE A 315 -6.60 -7.90 10.37
N CYS A 316 -6.79 -8.52 9.22
CA CYS A 316 -5.71 -9.10 8.43
C CYS A 316 -5.04 -8.09 7.50
N SER A 317 -5.82 -7.16 6.94
CA SER A 317 -5.30 -6.17 5.99
C SER A 317 -6.19 -4.94 5.86
N ASN A 318 -5.58 -3.87 5.35
CA ASN A 318 -6.26 -2.69 4.83
C ASN A 318 -6.27 -2.80 3.30
N VAL A 319 -7.45 -2.83 2.70
CA VAL A 319 -7.69 -3.18 1.31
C VAL A 319 -7.97 -1.92 0.48
N SER A 320 -7.35 -1.83 -0.69
CA SER A 320 -7.69 -0.80 -1.69
C SER A 320 -8.99 -1.16 -2.40
N PHE A 321 -9.82 -0.17 -2.74
CA PHE A 321 -11.11 -0.42 -3.35
C PHE A 321 -11.62 0.73 -4.22
N VAL A 322 -12.58 0.40 -5.09
CA VAL A 322 -13.44 1.37 -5.78
C VAL A 322 -14.85 1.22 -5.24
N LYS A 323 -15.52 2.33 -4.94
CA LYS A 323 -16.93 2.37 -4.54
C LYS A 323 -17.79 2.90 -5.68
N GLU A 324 -18.81 2.12 -6.07
CA GLU A 324 -19.78 2.46 -7.11
C GLU A 324 -21.20 2.31 -6.54
N GLY A 325 -21.77 3.41 -6.06
CA GLY A 325 -23.05 3.38 -5.35
C GLY A 325 -22.97 2.54 -4.06
N PRO A 326 -23.85 1.53 -3.88
CA PRO A 326 -23.82 0.63 -2.73
C PRO A 326 -22.73 -0.45 -2.85
N TYR A 327 -22.12 -0.61 -4.01
CA TYR A 327 -21.17 -1.69 -4.29
C TYR A 327 -19.72 -1.29 -4.03
N LEU A 328 -18.93 -2.26 -3.58
CA LEU A 328 -17.48 -2.19 -3.47
C LEU A 328 -16.83 -3.19 -4.40
N ARG A 329 -15.75 -2.77 -5.03
CA ARG A 329 -14.82 -3.65 -5.74
C ARG A 329 -13.44 -3.53 -5.08
N PRO A 330 -13.06 -4.46 -4.20
CA PRO A 330 -11.73 -4.48 -3.63
C PRO A 330 -10.69 -4.83 -4.70
N HIS A 331 -9.45 -4.42 -4.49
CA HIS A 331 -8.36 -4.85 -5.35
C HIS A 331 -8.13 -6.35 -5.15
N SER A 332 -8.22 -7.14 -6.23
CA SER A 332 -8.20 -8.61 -6.17
C SER A 332 -7.00 -9.17 -5.41
N ARG A 333 -5.83 -8.58 -5.59
CA ARG A 333 -4.59 -9.01 -4.93
C ARG A 333 -4.52 -8.68 -3.45
N ASP A 334 -5.26 -7.67 -2.98
CA ASP A 334 -5.35 -7.36 -1.54
C ASP A 334 -6.27 -8.35 -0.80
N MET A 335 -7.07 -9.15 -1.54
CA MET A 335 -8.00 -10.14 -0.98
C MET A 335 -7.37 -11.52 -0.75
N HIS A 336 -6.21 -11.79 -1.36
CA HIS A 336 -5.57 -13.10 -1.34
C HIS A 336 -4.25 -13.14 -0.53
N GLY A 337 -3.92 -12.03 0.14
CA GLY A 337 -2.71 -11.88 0.98
C GLY A 337 -2.89 -12.32 2.43
#